data_60ec322d46de74f5319d492b084e56b5
#
_entry.id   60ec322d46de74f5319d492b084e56b5
#
_cell.length_a   1.000
_cell.length_b   1.000
_cell.length_c   1.000
_cell.angle_alpha   90.00
_cell.angle_beta   90.00
_cell.angle_gamma   90.00
#
_symmetry.space_group_name_H-M   'P 1'
#
loop_
_entity.id
_entity.type
_entity.pdbx_description
1 polymer ?
#
loop_
_entity_poly.entity_id
_entity_poly.type
_entity_poly.pdbx_seq_one_letter_code
_entity_poly.pdbx_strand_id
1 'polypeptide(L)'
;CTLTKVESSGYSHLLLFGDLNFPQIDWQLTSSSHELGNQFCNLLDDDFSLTQLIEDPTHIHGNILDFVATNFPESFTKPVCSNSVVNSDHQEVYFEININGSRKHHFSRVCYNYNKADFDNLRTDLSNANLEQVLDMDDISSCWTSWLSIIFKCVNAG
;
A
#
# COMPACT_ATOMS: atom_id res chain seq x y z
N CYS A 1 -14.67 -4.93 -6.25
CA CYS A 1 -13.23 -4.86 -5.97
C CYS A 1 -12.65 -3.55 -6.52
N THR A 2 -11.61 -3.00 -5.88
CA THR A 2 -10.98 -1.74 -6.33
C THR A 2 -10.32 -1.90 -7.69
N LEU A 3 -9.66 -3.03 -7.95
CA LEU A 3 -9.01 -3.34 -9.22
C LEU A 3 -10.00 -3.40 -10.38
N THR A 4 -11.17 -3.98 -10.20
CA THR A 4 -12.22 -4.03 -11.22
C THR A 4 -12.70 -2.63 -11.63
N LYS A 5 -12.69 -1.66 -10.70
CA LYS A 5 -13.00 -0.25 -11.01
C LYS A 5 -11.89 0.41 -11.83
N VAL A 6 -10.63 0.03 -11.62
CA VAL A 6 -9.50 0.54 -12.39
C VAL A 6 -9.59 0.07 -13.85
N GLU A 7 -9.87 -1.21 -14.11
CA GLU A 7 -10.10 -1.71 -15.47
C GLU A 7 -11.21 -0.94 -16.20
N SER A 8 -12.32 -0.70 -15.53
CA SER A 8 -13.45 0.03 -16.12
C SER A 8 -13.17 1.52 -16.38
N SER A 9 -12.08 2.06 -15.86
CA SER A 9 -11.72 3.49 -16.00
C SER A 9 -10.94 3.82 -17.28
N GLY A 10 -10.62 2.82 -18.12
CA GLY A 10 -9.95 3.01 -19.42
C GLY A 10 -8.45 3.26 -19.33
N TYR A 11 -7.81 2.97 -18.19
CA TYR A 11 -6.35 2.95 -18.08
C TYR A 11 -5.80 1.70 -18.74
N SER A 12 -4.76 1.85 -19.57
CA SER A 12 -4.09 0.74 -20.28
C SER A 12 -2.93 0.14 -19.48
N HIS A 13 -2.41 0.87 -18.51
CA HIS A 13 -1.23 0.48 -17.73
C HIS A 13 -1.59 0.48 -16.24
N LEU A 14 -1.29 -0.63 -15.59
CA LEU A 14 -1.53 -0.84 -14.17
C LEU A 14 -0.21 -1.16 -13.48
N LEU A 15 0.07 -0.45 -12.40
CA LEU A 15 1.15 -0.73 -11.46
C LEU A 15 0.54 -0.92 -10.08
N LEU A 16 0.77 -2.08 -9.49
CA LEU A 16 0.36 -2.43 -8.13
C LEU A 16 1.62 -2.73 -7.31
N PHE A 17 1.75 -2.10 -6.16
CA PHE A 17 2.91 -2.31 -5.30
C PHE A 17 2.55 -2.11 -3.83
N GLY A 18 3.32 -2.73 -2.96
CA GLY A 18 3.17 -2.59 -1.51
C GLY A 18 3.78 -3.75 -0.75
N ASP A 19 3.68 -3.67 0.57
CA ASP A 19 3.97 -4.77 1.48
C ASP A 19 2.74 -5.67 1.59
N LEU A 20 2.88 -6.90 1.13
CA LEU A 20 1.84 -7.91 1.17
C LEU A 20 1.90 -8.74 2.46
N ASN A 21 3.08 -8.78 3.08
CA ASN A 21 3.37 -9.56 4.30
C ASN A 21 2.93 -11.03 4.20
N PHE A 22 3.15 -11.65 3.04
CA PHE A 22 2.80 -13.05 2.75
C PHE A 22 4.07 -13.88 2.44
N PRO A 23 4.84 -14.30 3.45
CA PRO A 23 6.08 -15.05 3.25
C PRO A 23 5.87 -16.45 2.64
N GLN A 24 4.63 -16.94 2.56
CA GLN A 24 4.29 -18.24 1.99
C GLN A 24 4.09 -18.21 0.47
N ILE A 25 4.20 -17.05 -0.19
CA ILE A 25 4.12 -16.98 -1.64
C ILE A 25 5.47 -17.34 -2.24
N ASP A 26 5.47 -18.33 -3.12
CA ASP A 26 6.56 -18.63 -4.03
C ASP A 26 6.35 -17.82 -5.33
N TRP A 27 7.11 -16.75 -5.47
CA TRP A 27 6.99 -15.86 -6.63
C TRP A 27 7.53 -16.46 -7.93
N GLN A 28 8.40 -17.50 -7.87
CA GLN A 28 8.87 -18.20 -9.07
C GLN A 28 7.78 -19.08 -9.66
N LEU A 29 6.96 -19.69 -8.81
CA LEU A 29 5.85 -20.54 -9.20
C LEU A 29 4.52 -19.77 -9.21
N THR A 30 4.49 -18.54 -8.80
CA THR A 30 3.29 -17.70 -8.59
C THR A 30 2.21 -18.49 -7.84
N SER A 31 2.60 -19.06 -6.69
CA SER A 31 1.74 -19.94 -5.90
C SER A 31 2.02 -19.81 -4.42
N SER A 32 1.11 -20.28 -3.58
CA SER A 32 1.26 -20.26 -2.14
C SER A 32 0.72 -21.53 -1.49
N SER A 33 1.32 -21.95 -0.40
CA SER A 33 0.76 -22.98 0.48
C SER A 33 -0.46 -22.52 1.27
N HIS A 34 -0.74 -21.22 1.30
CA HIS A 34 -1.87 -20.62 2.00
C HIS A 34 -2.96 -20.21 1.00
N GLU A 35 -4.22 -20.51 1.33
CA GLU A 35 -5.38 -20.29 0.46
C GLU A 35 -5.50 -18.81 -0.02
N LEU A 36 -5.39 -17.85 0.89
CA LEU A 36 -5.45 -16.42 0.52
C LEU A 36 -4.27 -15.99 -0.36
N GLY A 37 -3.08 -16.57 -0.15
CA GLY A 37 -1.93 -16.33 -1.00
C GLY A 37 -2.17 -16.84 -2.42
N ASN A 38 -2.75 -18.06 -2.59
CA ASN A 38 -3.12 -18.58 -3.90
C ASN A 38 -4.18 -17.73 -4.57
N GLN A 39 -5.22 -17.30 -3.85
CA GLN A 39 -6.24 -16.40 -4.39
C GLN A 39 -5.63 -15.10 -4.90
N PHE A 40 -4.64 -14.56 -4.17
CA PHE A 40 -3.93 -13.36 -4.61
C PHE A 40 -3.07 -13.60 -5.85
N CYS A 41 -2.33 -14.73 -5.91
CA CYS A 41 -1.55 -15.11 -7.09
C CYS A 41 -2.44 -15.27 -8.32
N ASN A 42 -3.57 -15.95 -8.19
CA ASN A 42 -4.53 -16.13 -9.28
C ASN A 42 -5.11 -14.79 -9.74
N LEU A 43 -5.39 -13.88 -8.81
CA LEU A 43 -5.88 -12.54 -9.15
C LEU A 43 -4.83 -11.75 -9.94
N LEU A 44 -3.56 -11.87 -9.63
CA LEU A 44 -2.49 -11.21 -10.40
C LEU A 44 -2.37 -11.77 -11.80
N ASP A 45 -2.34 -13.10 -11.94
CA ASP A 45 -2.04 -13.80 -13.20
C ASP A 45 -3.29 -13.93 -14.07
N ASP A 46 -4.33 -14.59 -13.57
CA ASP A 46 -5.52 -14.93 -14.33
C ASP A 46 -6.43 -13.73 -14.60
N ASP A 47 -6.66 -12.88 -13.59
CA ASP A 47 -7.66 -11.81 -13.70
C ASP A 47 -7.07 -10.53 -14.32
N PHE A 48 -5.81 -10.19 -14.00
CA PHE A 48 -5.22 -8.92 -14.39
C PHE A 48 -3.95 -9.02 -15.23
N SER A 49 -3.41 -10.21 -15.45
CA SER A 49 -2.18 -10.46 -16.22
C SER A 49 -1.01 -9.58 -15.74
N LEU A 50 -0.83 -9.47 -14.42
CA LEU A 50 0.22 -8.68 -13.80
C LEU A 50 1.45 -9.53 -13.51
N THR A 51 2.58 -9.07 -13.99
CA THR A 51 3.89 -9.69 -13.74
C THR A 51 4.52 -9.08 -12.49
N GLN A 52 4.87 -9.90 -11.51
CA GLN A 52 5.69 -9.49 -10.35
C GLN A 52 7.15 -9.30 -10.79
N LEU A 53 7.74 -8.17 -10.41
CA LEU A 53 9.07 -7.74 -10.88
C LEU A 53 10.19 -7.98 -9.86
N ILE A 54 9.89 -8.12 -8.57
CA ILE A 54 10.89 -8.30 -7.50
C ILE A 54 11.26 -9.78 -7.42
N GLU A 55 12.54 -10.08 -7.60
CA GLU A 55 13.09 -11.43 -7.53
C GLU A 55 13.97 -11.65 -6.28
N ASP A 56 14.50 -10.57 -5.72
CA ASP A 56 15.37 -10.61 -4.56
C ASP A 56 14.60 -10.42 -3.25
N PRO A 57 15.06 -10.98 -2.12
CA PRO A 57 14.43 -10.77 -0.83
C PRO A 57 14.29 -9.29 -0.47
N THR A 58 13.14 -8.92 0.06
CA THR A 58 12.84 -7.56 0.55
C THR A 58 12.84 -7.45 2.06
N HIS A 59 13.06 -8.55 2.77
CA HIS A 59 13.07 -8.61 4.22
C HIS A 59 14.32 -9.34 4.73
N ILE A 60 14.86 -8.95 5.90
CA ILE A 60 16.09 -9.49 6.49
C ILE A 60 16.07 -11.02 6.71
N HIS A 61 14.88 -11.62 6.82
CA HIS A 61 14.73 -13.08 6.95
C HIS A 61 14.72 -13.83 5.61
N GLY A 62 15.01 -13.15 4.50
CA GLY A 62 15.13 -13.77 3.18
C GLY A 62 13.81 -13.95 2.44
N ASN A 63 12.71 -13.35 2.91
CA ASN A 63 11.42 -13.39 2.24
C ASN A 63 11.22 -12.18 1.31
N ILE A 64 10.44 -12.37 0.26
CA ILE A 64 9.90 -11.29 -0.56
C ILE A 64 8.52 -10.94 0.02
N LEU A 65 8.44 -9.89 0.82
CA LEU A 65 7.21 -9.41 1.46
C LEU A 65 6.61 -8.24 0.69
N ASP A 66 7.47 -7.43 0.08
CA ASP A 66 7.08 -6.33 -0.79
C ASP A 66 6.98 -6.83 -2.22
N PHE A 67 6.03 -6.29 -2.97
CA PHE A 67 5.83 -6.68 -4.36
C PHE A 67 5.64 -5.45 -5.26
N VAL A 68 5.99 -5.62 -6.53
CA VAL A 68 5.75 -4.67 -7.61
C VAL A 68 5.25 -5.46 -8.80
N ALA A 69 3.97 -5.33 -9.12
CA ALA A 69 3.34 -6.07 -10.21
C ALA A 69 2.74 -5.12 -11.24
N THR A 70 2.91 -5.45 -12.53
CA THR A 70 2.46 -4.59 -13.64
C THR A 70 2.08 -5.42 -14.87
N ASN A 71 1.21 -4.86 -15.71
CA ASN A 71 0.87 -5.40 -17.02
C ASN A 71 1.73 -4.82 -18.17
N PHE A 72 2.78 -4.04 -17.85
CA PHE A 72 3.71 -3.47 -18.85
C PHE A 72 5.16 -3.53 -18.34
N PRO A 73 5.67 -4.74 -18.04
CA PRO A 73 6.98 -4.95 -17.39
C PRO A 73 8.16 -4.41 -18.20
N GLU A 74 8.04 -4.31 -19.53
CA GLU A 74 9.08 -3.80 -20.44
C GLU A 74 9.43 -2.32 -20.21
N SER A 75 8.58 -1.58 -19.52
CA SER A 75 8.84 -0.17 -19.17
C SER A 75 9.59 0.01 -17.86
N PHE A 76 9.91 -1.08 -17.18
CA PHE A 76 10.61 -1.05 -15.89
C PHE A 76 12.06 -1.48 -16.03
N THR A 77 12.96 -0.83 -15.29
CA THR A 77 14.25 -1.46 -14.99
C THR A 77 14.03 -2.62 -14.01
N LYS A 78 14.91 -3.62 -14.04
CA LYS A 78 14.87 -4.68 -13.02
C LYS A 78 14.99 -4.05 -11.64
N PRO A 79 14.05 -4.33 -10.71
CA PRO A 79 14.13 -3.84 -9.33
C PRO A 79 15.41 -4.32 -8.65
N VAL A 80 16.01 -3.44 -7.86
CA VAL A 80 17.19 -3.74 -7.05
C VAL A 80 16.79 -3.58 -5.58
N CYS A 81 17.03 -4.63 -4.80
CA CYS A 81 16.88 -4.60 -3.35
C CYS A 81 18.21 -4.22 -2.70
N SER A 82 18.20 -3.27 -1.79
CA SER A 82 19.37 -2.82 -1.05
C SER A 82 19.07 -2.64 0.44
N ASN A 83 20.12 -2.63 1.25
CA ASN A 83 19.93 -2.40 2.68
C ASN A 83 19.31 -1.02 2.90
N SER A 84 18.30 -0.98 3.77
CA SER A 84 17.65 0.28 4.14
C SER A 84 18.64 1.26 4.79
N VAL A 85 18.52 2.55 4.43
CA VAL A 85 19.29 3.65 5.03
C VAL A 85 18.82 3.93 6.46
N VAL A 86 17.61 3.51 6.79
CA VAL A 86 17.04 3.59 8.13
C VAL A 86 17.12 2.22 8.81
N ASN A 87 17.06 2.19 10.14
CA ASN A 87 17.00 0.94 10.88
C ASN A 87 15.62 0.27 10.68
N SER A 88 15.53 -0.56 9.67
CA SER A 88 14.34 -1.30 9.23
C SER A 88 14.70 -2.75 8.96
N ASP A 89 13.76 -3.63 9.15
CA ASP A 89 13.81 -5.05 8.76
C ASP A 89 13.44 -5.28 7.29
N HIS A 90 12.88 -4.25 6.60
CA HIS A 90 12.69 -4.24 5.18
C HIS A 90 13.87 -3.61 4.44
N GLN A 91 14.13 -4.11 3.22
CA GLN A 91 15.09 -3.53 2.30
C GLN A 91 14.44 -2.42 1.47
N GLU A 92 15.25 -1.51 0.96
CA GLU A 92 14.79 -0.53 -0.03
C GLU A 92 14.69 -1.22 -1.40
N VAL A 93 13.58 -0.98 -2.08
CA VAL A 93 13.37 -1.45 -3.45
C VAL A 93 13.43 -0.26 -4.40
N TYR A 94 14.39 -0.27 -5.29
CA TYR A 94 14.60 0.78 -6.30
C TYR A 94 14.34 0.24 -7.70
N PHE A 95 13.59 0.99 -8.50
CA PHE A 95 13.39 0.73 -9.94
C PHE A 95 13.07 2.04 -10.67
N GLU A 96 13.31 2.06 -11.96
CA GLU A 96 12.95 3.18 -12.84
C GLU A 96 11.84 2.76 -13.79
N ILE A 97 10.94 3.70 -14.09
CA ILE A 97 9.87 3.50 -15.06
C ILE A 97 10.14 4.41 -16.25
N ASN A 98 10.29 3.81 -17.42
CA ASN A 98 10.43 4.54 -18.66
C ASN A 98 9.05 4.80 -19.29
N ILE A 99 8.41 5.90 -18.87
CA ILE A 99 7.10 6.31 -19.38
C ILE A 99 7.28 7.48 -20.33
N ASN A 100 6.95 7.28 -21.61
CA ASN A 100 6.85 8.37 -22.58
C ASN A 100 5.55 9.13 -22.39
N GLY A 101 5.55 10.12 -21.50
CA GLY A 101 4.36 10.90 -21.22
C GLY A 101 4.65 12.25 -20.60
N SER A 102 4.56 13.31 -21.38
CA SER A 102 4.76 14.68 -20.92
C SER A 102 3.45 15.35 -20.52
N ARG A 103 2.74 14.83 -19.53
CA ARG A 103 1.73 15.64 -18.85
C ARG A 103 2.25 16.04 -17.49
N LYS A 104 2.77 17.25 -17.39
CA LYS A 104 2.97 17.92 -16.09
C LYS A 104 1.59 18.21 -15.52
N HIS A 105 1.05 17.25 -14.77
CA HIS A 105 -0.09 17.53 -13.93
C HIS A 105 0.41 18.33 -12.73
N HIS A 106 0.06 19.61 -12.70
CA HIS A 106 0.19 20.37 -11.46
C HIS A 106 -0.89 19.85 -10.50
N PHE A 107 -0.47 19.23 -9.42
CA PHE A 107 -1.37 18.91 -8.32
C PHE A 107 -0.94 19.72 -7.09
N SER A 108 -1.91 20.20 -6.35
CA SER A 108 -1.69 20.77 -5.02
C SER A 108 -2.14 19.78 -3.97
N ARG A 109 -1.37 19.64 -2.91
CA ARG A 109 -1.77 18.86 -1.73
C ARG A 109 -1.67 19.74 -0.50
N VAL A 110 -2.59 19.55 0.42
CA VAL A 110 -2.47 20.10 1.77
C VAL A 110 -1.46 19.26 2.53
N CYS A 111 -0.47 19.91 3.11
CA CYS A 111 0.51 19.28 4.00
C CYS A 111 0.36 19.89 5.39
N TYR A 112 0.31 19.04 6.40
CA TYR A 112 0.30 19.49 7.78
C TYR A 112 1.68 19.99 8.18
N ASN A 113 1.70 21.15 8.88
CA ASN A 113 2.93 21.69 9.46
C ASN A 113 3.04 21.23 10.91
N TYR A 114 3.63 20.06 11.12
CA TYR A 114 3.76 19.45 12.45
C TYR A 114 4.53 20.31 13.46
N ASN A 115 5.41 21.22 13.01
CA ASN A 115 6.12 22.12 13.92
C ASN A 115 5.23 23.22 14.51
N LYS A 116 4.04 23.44 13.93
CA LYS A 116 3.05 24.40 14.39
C LYS A 116 1.81 23.76 14.98
N ALA A 117 1.77 22.43 15.00
CA ALA A 117 0.61 21.69 15.51
C ALA A 117 0.53 21.80 17.04
N ASP A 118 -0.67 22.00 17.54
CA ASP A 118 -0.97 21.96 18.98
C ASP A 118 -1.21 20.52 19.43
N PHE A 119 -0.13 19.80 19.72
CA PHE A 119 -0.20 18.41 20.17
C PHE A 119 -0.86 18.24 21.54
N ASP A 120 -0.85 19.27 22.40
CA ASP A 120 -1.47 19.17 23.72
C ASP A 120 -2.99 19.25 23.60
N ASN A 121 -3.49 20.13 22.73
CA ASN A 121 -4.90 20.17 22.38
C ASN A 121 -5.35 18.87 21.71
N LEU A 122 -4.58 18.38 20.74
CA LEU A 122 -4.86 17.12 20.06
C LEU A 122 -4.95 15.94 21.04
N ARG A 123 -4.03 15.84 22.00
CA ARG A 123 -4.08 14.80 23.05
C ARG A 123 -5.32 14.93 23.92
N THR A 124 -5.69 16.17 24.26
CA THR A 124 -6.90 16.46 25.03
C THR A 124 -8.15 16.04 24.27
N ASP A 125 -8.27 16.40 23.01
CA ASP A 125 -9.41 16.05 22.16
C ASP A 125 -9.53 14.53 21.97
N LEU A 126 -8.41 13.84 21.74
CA LEU A 126 -8.38 12.38 21.62
C LEU A 126 -8.76 11.70 22.95
N SER A 127 -8.33 12.25 24.09
CA SER A 127 -8.68 11.70 25.40
C SER A 127 -10.17 11.89 25.74
N ASN A 128 -10.78 12.95 25.23
CA ASN A 128 -12.21 13.24 25.39
C ASN A 128 -13.08 12.53 24.33
N ALA A 129 -12.47 12.03 23.27
CA ALA A 129 -13.17 11.30 22.23
C ALA A 129 -13.61 9.93 22.76
N ASN A 130 -14.89 9.62 22.61
CA ASN A 130 -15.44 8.33 23.05
C ASN A 130 -15.12 7.23 22.03
N LEU A 131 -13.85 6.80 21.98
CA LEU A 131 -13.37 5.77 21.04
C LEU A 131 -13.90 4.37 21.39
N GLU A 132 -14.30 4.14 22.65
CA GLU A 132 -14.84 2.84 23.09
C GLU A 132 -16.16 2.51 22.39
N GLN A 133 -17.00 3.51 22.12
CA GLN A 133 -18.26 3.29 21.39
C GLN A 133 -18.08 2.74 19.97
N VAL A 134 -16.89 2.94 19.37
CA VAL A 134 -16.59 2.40 18.04
C VAL A 134 -16.38 0.88 18.10
N LEU A 135 -15.90 0.35 19.23
CA LEU A 135 -15.65 -1.07 19.42
C LEU A 135 -16.93 -1.89 19.63
N ASP A 136 -18.03 -1.23 19.99
CA ASP A 136 -19.34 -1.88 20.21
C ASP A 136 -20.15 -2.04 18.90
N MET A 137 -19.60 -1.66 17.77
CA MET A 137 -20.28 -1.79 16.46
C MET A 137 -20.09 -3.19 15.88
N ASP A 138 -21.16 -3.77 15.36
CA ASP A 138 -21.17 -5.14 14.80
C ASP A 138 -20.42 -5.28 13.48
N ASP A 139 -20.26 -4.19 12.72
CA ASP A 139 -19.62 -4.19 11.40
C ASP A 139 -18.29 -3.46 11.41
N ILE A 140 -17.23 -4.15 11.01
CA ILE A 140 -15.87 -3.65 11.00
C ILE A 140 -15.67 -2.44 10.08
N SER A 141 -16.40 -2.36 8.97
CA SER A 141 -16.32 -1.21 8.05
C SER A 141 -16.94 0.04 8.68
N SER A 142 -18.03 -0.12 9.43
CA SER A 142 -18.66 0.95 10.20
C SER A 142 -17.76 1.39 11.36
N CYS A 143 -17.14 0.45 12.08
CA CYS A 143 -16.13 0.74 13.10
C CYS A 143 -15.01 1.62 12.52
N TRP A 144 -14.42 1.18 11.42
CA TRP A 144 -13.31 1.89 10.77
C TRP A 144 -13.71 3.29 10.31
N THR A 145 -14.86 3.43 9.67
CA THR A 145 -15.37 4.73 9.19
C THR A 145 -15.63 5.69 10.35
N SER A 146 -16.22 5.20 11.43
CA SER A 146 -16.49 5.98 12.63
C SER A 146 -15.20 6.39 13.34
N TRP A 147 -14.25 5.48 13.47
CA TRP A 147 -12.94 5.75 14.05
C TRP A 147 -12.20 6.84 13.25
N LEU A 148 -12.11 6.69 11.94
CA LEU A 148 -11.50 7.70 11.05
C LEU A 148 -12.17 9.07 11.21
N SER A 149 -13.50 9.11 11.26
CA SER A 149 -14.25 10.36 11.43
C SER A 149 -13.88 11.10 12.72
N ILE A 150 -13.74 10.35 13.83
CA ILE A 150 -13.34 10.90 15.13
C ILE A 150 -11.90 11.44 15.06
N ILE A 151 -10.96 10.65 14.55
CA ILE A 151 -9.56 11.05 14.44
C ILE A 151 -9.41 12.30 13.57
N PHE A 152 -10.02 12.32 12.38
CA PHE A 152 -9.97 13.51 11.51
C PHE A 152 -10.60 14.75 12.14
N LYS A 153 -11.62 14.58 12.96
CA LYS A 153 -12.22 15.69 13.69
C LYS A 153 -11.24 16.30 14.70
N CYS A 154 -10.55 15.46 15.47
CA CYS A 154 -9.52 15.91 16.41
C CYS A 154 -8.33 16.58 15.70
N VAL A 155 -7.84 15.99 14.60
CA VAL A 155 -6.71 16.52 13.81
C VAL A 155 -7.02 17.86 13.16
N ASN A 156 -8.26 18.12 12.74
CA ASN A 156 -8.64 19.37 12.08
C ASN A 156 -9.16 20.44 13.05
N ALA A 157 -9.31 20.15 14.32
CA ALA A 157 -9.74 21.09 15.35
C ALA A 157 -8.57 21.88 15.97
N GLY A 158 -7.34 21.41 15.84
CA GLY A 158 -6.08 22.03 16.31
C GLY A 158 -5.26 22.56 15.15
#